data_9a80897d29de15f35e733872537c03b5
#
_entry.id   9a80897d29de15f35e733872537c03b5
#
_cell.length_a   1.000
_cell.length_b   1.000
_cell.length_c   1.000
_cell.angle_alpha   90.00
_cell.angle_beta   90.00
_cell.angle_gamma   90.00
#
_symmetry.space_group_name_H-M   'P 1'
#
loop_
_entity.id
_entity.type
_entity.pdbx_description
1 polymer ?
#
loop_
_entity_poly.entity_id
_entity_poly.type
_entity_poly.pdbx_seq_one_letter_code
_entity_poly.pdbx_strand_id
1 'polypeptide(L)'
;MGSKQDLLLTIMRDAMHEMTAGARVALEEADGPPSELAGLARAHVTYNGKNLLDAYVGDAEIRSLDQANRARIVKLRDAYEQLWAEVIERGVAAGEFQISDQKLFRIAAIQMCNGVTYWYSPAGPTPLAVVADELAGFTLTMAGCGPEAGVTGGSKQDAEGVA
;
A
#
# COMPACT_ATOMS: atom_id res chain seq x y z
N MET A 1 24.95 24.53 -0.57
CA MET A 1 23.50 24.62 -0.87
C MET A 1 23.14 23.49 -1.81
N GLY A 2 22.28 22.57 -1.40
CA GLY A 2 21.82 21.50 -2.26
C GLY A 2 21.03 22.05 -3.45
N SER A 3 21.14 21.42 -4.60
CA SER A 3 20.37 21.79 -5.79
C SER A 3 18.90 21.40 -5.62
N LYS A 4 17.99 21.95 -6.46
CA LYS A 4 16.59 21.50 -6.52
C LYS A 4 16.53 19.98 -6.73
N GLN A 5 17.45 19.41 -7.51
CA GLN A 5 17.57 17.98 -7.77
C GLN A 5 17.89 17.19 -6.48
N ASP A 6 18.80 17.67 -5.65
CA ASP A 6 19.16 17.03 -4.38
C ASP A 6 17.99 17.01 -3.41
N LEU A 7 17.23 18.11 -3.33
CA LEU A 7 16.03 18.21 -2.49
C LEU A 7 14.95 17.23 -2.95
N LEU A 8 14.62 17.23 -4.24
CA LEU A 8 13.62 16.32 -4.81
C LEU A 8 14.01 14.86 -4.62
N LEU A 9 15.27 14.53 -4.89
CA LEU A 9 15.78 13.17 -4.69
C LEU A 9 15.67 12.75 -3.22
N THR A 10 16.00 13.63 -2.29
CA THR A 10 15.92 13.34 -0.85
C THR A 10 14.49 13.06 -0.43
N ILE A 11 13.52 13.93 -0.78
CA ILE A 11 12.10 13.76 -0.46
C ILE A 11 11.58 12.42 -1.00
N MET A 12 11.81 12.15 -2.28
CA MET A 12 11.31 10.94 -2.93
C MET A 12 11.95 9.66 -2.38
N ARG A 13 13.25 9.70 -2.10
CA ARG A 13 13.97 8.56 -1.51
C ARG A 13 13.45 8.25 -0.11
N ASP A 14 13.32 9.28 0.73
CA ASP A 14 12.89 9.10 2.11
C ASP A 14 11.44 8.61 2.17
N ALA A 15 10.57 9.15 1.30
CA ALA A 15 9.21 8.65 1.10
C ALA A 15 9.18 7.15 0.74
N MET A 16 9.99 6.72 -0.22
CA MET A 16 10.05 5.31 -0.63
C MET A 16 10.59 4.40 0.47
N HIS A 17 11.55 4.87 1.27
CA HIS A 17 12.06 4.11 2.41
C HIS A 17 10.99 3.93 3.49
N GLU A 18 10.25 4.99 3.84
CA GLU A 18 9.19 4.93 4.83
C GLU A 18 8.02 4.03 4.36
N MET A 19 7.60 4.18 3.11
CA MET A 19 6.57 3.31 2.53
C MET A 19 6.99 1.84 2.56
N THR A 20 8.24 1.54 2.18
CA THR A 20 8.78 0.18 2.18
C THR A 20 8.87 -0.38 3.60
N ALA A 21 9.27 0.43 4.57
CA ALA A 21 9.32 0.02 5.98
C ALA A 21 7.92 -0.32 6.50
N GLY A 22 6.93 0.55 6.25
CA GLY A 22 5.54 0.28 6.64
C GLY A 22 4.94 -0.96 5.98
N ALA A 23 5.25 -1.19 4.69
CA ALA A 23 4.84 -2.39 3.99
C ALA A 23 5.45 -3.66 4.61
N ARG A 24 6.72 -3.65 4.97
CA ARG A 24 7.38 -4.80 5.61
C ARG A 24 6.78 -5.14 6.97
N VAL A 25 6.49 -4.12 7.80
CA VAL A 25 5.80 -4.33 9.08
C VAL A 25 4.44 -4.99 8.85
N ALA A 26 3.66 -4.49 7.88
CA ALA A 26 2.36 -5.07 7.55
C ALA A 26 2.46 -6.54 7.10
N LEU A 27 3.52 -6.91 6.37
CA LEU A 27 3.78 -8.29 5.94
C LEU A 27 4.19 -9.19 7.11
N GLU A 28 4.99 -8.68 8.05
CA GLU A 28 5.43 -9.44 9.24
C GLU A 28 4.27 -9.73 10.22
N GLU A 29 3.27 -8.85 10.26
CA GLU A 29 2.09 -8.99 11.13
C GLU A 29 0.96 -9.81 10.48
N ALA A 30 1.06 -10.12 9.19
CA ALA A 30 0.00 -10.76 8.43
C ALA A 30 0.05 -12.28 8.51
N ASP A 31 -1.14 -12.89 8.36
CA ASP A 31 -1.35 -14.33 8.45
C ASP A 31 -1.82 -14.86 7.07
N GLY A 32 -0.89 -14.87 6.11
CA GLY A 32 -1.10 -15.36 4.76
C GLY A 32 -1.50 -14.30 3.72
N PRO A 33 -1.57 -14.69 2.43
CA PRO A 33 -1.68 -13.78 1.30
C PRO A 33 -2.85 -12.78 1.35
N PRO A 34 -4.08 -13.13 1.75
CA PRO A 34 -5.17 -12.16 1.85
C PRO A 34 -4.91 -11.08 2.91
N SER A 35 -4.40 -11.47 4.09
CA SER A 35 -4.04 -10.55 5.17
C SER A 35 -2.87 -9.66 4.77
N GLU A 36 -1.86 -10.23 4.11
CA GLU A 36 -0.70 -9.49 3.57
C GLU A 36 -1.12 -8.45 2.53
N LEU A 37 -2.00 -8.82 1.59
CA LEU A 37 -2.50 -7.91 0.55
C LEU A 37 -3.28 -6.75 1.14
N ALA A 38 -4.17 -7.03 2.10
CA ALA A 38 -4.92 -6.01 2.83
C ALA A 38 -3.99 -5.10 3.65
N GLY A 39 -2.97 -5.69 4.31
CA GLY A 39 -1.96 -4.96 5.07
C GLY A 39 -1.15 -4.00 4.20
N LEU A 40 -0.70 -4.45 3.02
CA LEU A 40 -0.02 -3.60 2.04
C LEU A 40 -0.87 -2.41 1.61
N ALA A 41 -2.15 -2.64 1.30
CA ALA A 41 -3.07 -1.57 0.91
C ALA A 41 -3.29 -0.57 2.05
N ARG A 42 -3.54 -1.03 3.29
CA ARG A 42 -3.68 -0.16 4.47
C ARG A 42 -2.43 0.67 4.71
N ALA A 43 -1.25 0.05 4.70
CA ALA A 43 0.01 0.75 4.93
C ALA A 43 0.24 1.83 3.86
N HIS A 44 -0.01 1.52 2.59
CA HIS A 44 0.13 2.46 1.48
C HIS A 44 -0.81 3.66 1.63
N VAL A 45 -2.10 3.43 1.84
CA VAL A 45 -3.11 4.48 2.02
C VAL A 45 -2.81 5.33 3.25
N THR A 46 -2.42 4.69 4.35
CA THR A 46 -2.08 5.39 5.59
C THR A 46 -0.87 6.29 5.41
N TYR A 47 0.18 5.82 4.73
CA TYR A 47 1.35 6.63 4.42
C TYR A 47 0.96 7.85 3.58
N ASN A 48 0.27 7.63 2.45
CA ASN A 48 -0.14 8.70 1.54
C ASN A 48 -1.05 9.72 2.22
N GLY A 49 -2.03 9.27 3.01
CA GLY A 49 -2.94 10.15 3.72
C GLY A 49 -2.30 10.99 4.84
N LYS A 50 -1.22 10.49 5.44
CA LYS A 50 -0.41 11.25 6.42
C LYS A 50 0.58 12.21 5.77
N ASN A 51 1.05 11.91 4.56
CA ASN A 51 2.12 12.60 3.86
C ASN A 51 1.66 13.10 2.47
N LEU A 52 0.48 13.72 2.41
CA LEU A 52 -0.16 14.12 1.14
C LEU A 52 0.75 14.92 0.22
N LEU A 53 1.51 15.87 0.77
CA LEU A 53 2.39 16.73 -0.03
C LEU A 53 3.55 15.94 -0.61
N ASP A 54 4.21 15.10 0.19
CA ASP A 54 5.38 14.33 -0.24
C ASP A 54 4.97 13.25 -1.25
N ALA A 55 3.81 12.62 -1.06
CA ALA A 55 3.23 11.66 -1.98
C ALA A 55 2.88 12.32 -3.32
N TYR A 56 2.25 13.51 -3.29
CA TYR A 56 1.94 14.28 -4.50
C TYR A 56 3.23 14.69 -5.25
N VAL A 57 4.23 15.24 -4.53
CA VAL A 57 5.53 15.61 -5.12
C VAL A 57 6.21 14.40 -5.73
N GLY A 58 6.18 13.26 -5.05
CA GLY A 58 6.74 12.01 -5.54
C GLY A 58 6.17 11.57 -6.89
N ASP A 59 4.87 11.73 -7.09
CA ASP A 59 4.20 11.36 -8.34
C ASP A 59 4.36 12.42 -9.43
N ALA A 60 4.14 13.70 -9.11
CA ALA A 60 4.12 14.78 -10.07
C ALA A 60 5.53 15.13 -10.60
N GLU A 61 6.54 15.11 -9.72
CA GLU A 61 7.86 15.66 -9.99
C GLU A 61 8.92 14.64 -10.41
N ILE A 62 8.58 13.35 -10.54
CA ILE A 62 9.56 12.34 -10.95
C ILE A 62 10.18 12.65 -12.34
N ARG A 63 9.41 13.30 -13.22
CA ARG A 63 9.88 13.70 -14.55
C ARG A 63 10.84 14.88 -14.50
N SER A 64 10.84 15.65 -13.41
CA SER A 64 11.73 16.78 -13.18
C SER A 64 13.12 16.36 -12.70
N LEU A 65 13.30 15.09 -12.31
CA LEU A 65 14.61 14.54 -11.97
C LEU A 65 15.46 14.31 -13.21
N ASP A 66 16.77 14.54 -13.09
CA ASP A 66 17.73 14.10 -14.10
C ASP A 66 17.70 12.56 -14.25
N GLN A 67 18.31 12.06 -15.31
CA GLN A 67 18.27 10.64 -15.65
C GLN A 67 18.83 9.74 -14.54
N ALA A 68 19.95 10.15 -13.91
CA ALA A 68 20.61 9.34 -12.89
C ALA A 68 19.76 9.27 -11.60
N ASN A 69 19.22 10.41 -11.17
CA ASN A 69 18.36 10.49 -9.99
C ASN A 69 17.02 9.80 -10.20
N ARG A 70 16.44 9.95 -11.40
CA ARG A 70 15.22 9.21 -11.78
C ARG A 70 15.45 7.70 -11.72
N ALA A 71 16.55 7.20 -12.26
CA ALA A 71 16.86 5.77 -12.21
C ALA A 71 16.96 5.23 -10.79
N ARG A 72 17.49 6.03 -9.84
CA ARG A 72 17.53 5.66 -8.41
C ARG A 72 16.13 5.52 -7.80
N ILE A 73 15.23 6.49 -8.08
CA ILE A 73 13.86 6.44 -7.57
C ILE A 73 13.08 5.29 -8.22
N VAL A 74 13.20 5.08 -9.53
CA VAL A 74 12.57 3.94 -10.21
C VAL A 74 12.98 2.62 -9.56
N LYS A 75 14.27 2.43 -9.28
CA LYS A 75 14.74 1.22 -8.59
C LYS A 75 14.11 1.01 -7.21
N LEU A 76 13.89 2.08 -6.45
CA LEU A 76 13.20 2.00 -5.15
C LEU A 76 11.71 1.66 -5.32
N ARG A 77 11.04 2.25 -6.33
CA ARG A 77 9.66 1.92 -6.67
C ARG A 77 9.52 0.46 -7.11
N ASP A 78 10.40 -0.02 -7.96
CA ASP A 78 10.41 -1.40 -8.42
C ASP A 78 10.57 -2.37 -7.23
N ALA A 79 11.46 -2.08 -6.29
CA ALA A 79 11.64 -2.87 -5.08
C ALA A 79 10.40 -2.86 -4.18
N TYR A 80 9.72 -1.74 -4.06
CA TYR A 80 8.44 -1.64 -3.33
C TYR A 80 7.33 -2.43 -4.03
N GLU A 81 7.18 -2.27 -5.35
CA GLU A 81 6.18 -3.00 -6.15
C GLU A 81 6.42 -4.51 -6.13
N GLN A 82 7.69 -4.94 -5.97
CA GLN A 82 8.03 -6.35 -5.86
C GLN A 82 7.41 -7.00 -4.61
N LEU A 83 7.26 -6.28 -3.50
CA LEU A 83 6.56 -6.79 -2.31
C LEU A 83 5.10 -7.17 -2.64
N TRP A 84 4.42 -6.33 -3.40
CA TRP A 84 3.06 -6.62 -3.86
C TRP A 84 3.02 -7.80 -4.83
N ALA A 85 3.98 -7.86 -5.77
CA ALA A 85 4.06 -8.93 -6.75
C ALA A 85 4.20 -10.30 -6.07
N GLU A 86 5.06 -10.41 -5.06
CA GLU A 86 5.31 -11.64 -4.32
C GLU A 86 4.08 -12.12 -3.53
N VAL A 87 3.33 -11.20 -2.91
CA VAL A 87 2.08 -11.54 -2.21
C VAL A 87 1.02 -12.02 -3.22
N ILE A 88 0.87 -11.31 -4.34
CA ILE A 88 -0.10 -11.66 -5.38
C ILE A 88 0.24 -13.04 -5.97
N GLU A 89 1.50 -13.30 -6.30
CA GLU A 89 1.94 -14.58 -6.85
C GLU A 89 1.66 -15.74 -5.89
N ARG A 90 1.99 -15.58 -4.60
CA ARG A 90 1.69 -16.60 -3.59
C ARG A 90 0.20 -16.85 -3.42
N GLY A 91 -0.62 -15.80 -3.38
CA GLY A 91 -2.06 -15.93 -3.23
C GLY A 91 -2.72 -16.61 -4.44
N VAL A 92 -2.26 -16.32 -5.65
CA VAL A 92 -2.72 -17.02 -6.87
C VAL A 92 -2.28 -18.48 -6.85
N ALA A 93 -1.02 -18.77 -6.50
CA ALA A 93 -0.49 -20.13 -6.43
C ALA A 93 -1.20 -20.97 -5.36
N ALA A 94 -1.63 -20.35 -4.25
CA ALA A 94 -2.41 -21.00 -3.19
C ALA A 94 -3.91 -21.16 -3.54
N GLY A 95 -4.37 -20.56 -4.65
CA GLY A 95 -5.78 -20.56 -5.03
C GLY A 95 -6.65 -19.61 -4.22
N GLU A 96 -6.03 -18.73 -3.42
CA GLU A 96 -6.73 -17.74 -2.60
C GLU A 96 -7.14 -16.49 -3.38
N PHE A 97 -6.43 -16.19 -4.49
CA PHE A 97 -6.74 -15.10 -5.39
C PHE A 97 -7.18 -15.59 -6.77
N GLN A 98 -8.18 -14.91 -7.33
CA GLN A 98 -8.71 -15.16 -8.68
C GLN A 98 -8.34 -13.99 -9.59
N ILE A 99 -7.04 -13.83 -9.86
CA ILE A 99 -6.49 -12.74 -10.65
C ILE A 99 -6.02 -13.28 -12.00
N SER A 100 -6.63 -12.79 -13.09
CA SER A 100 -6.29 -13.20 -14.45
C SER A 100 -4.97 -12.59 -14.96
N ASP A 101 -4.71 -11.33 -14.63
CA ASP A 101 -3.47 -10.62 -14.97
C ASP A 101 -2.90 -9.98 -13.71
N GLN A 102 -1.89 -10.64 -13.13
CA GLN A 102 -1.28 -10.21 -11.86
C GLN A 102 -0.58 -8.85 -11.97
N LYS A 103 0.00 -8.52 -13.15
CA LYS A 103 0.67 -7.25 -13.37
C LYS A 103 -0.35 -6.11 -13.43
N LEU A 104 -1.41 -6.26 -14.19
CA LEU A 104 -2.46 -5.23 -14.29
C LEU A 104 -3.20 -5.07 -12.96
N PHE A 105 -3.47 -6.16 -12.24
CA PHE A 105 -4.04 -6.09 -10.90
C PHE A 105 -3.16 -5.27 -9.96
N ARG A 106 -1.84 -5.57 -9.89
CA ARG A 106 -0.90 -4.83 -9.05
C ARG A 106 -0.91 -3.34 -9.37
N ILE A 107 -0.84 -2.98 -10.66
CA ILE A 107 -0.89 -1.58 -11.10
C ILE A 107 -2.20 -0.92 -10.66
N ALA A 108 -3.34 -1.56 -10.88
CA ALA A 108 -4.65 -1.01 -10.51
C ALA A 108 -4.79 -0.82 -8.99
N ALA A 109 -4.38 -1.81 -8.18
CA ALA A 109 -4.44 -1.74 -6.73
C ALA A 109 -3.57 -0.61 -6.17
N ILE A 110 -2.32 -0.50 -6.62
CA ILE A 110 -1.41 0.57 -6.19
C ILE A 110 -1.93 1.95 -6.64
N GLN A 111 -2.45 2.08 -7.86
CA GLN A 111 -3.00 3.35 -8.34
C GLN A 111 -4.27 3.76 -7.59
N MET A 112 -5.12 2.82 -7.21
CA MET A 112 -6.27 3.10 -6.35
C MET A 112 -5.81 3.66 -4.99
N CYS A 113 -4.79 3.06 -4.36
CA CYS A 113 -4.22 3.53 -3.10
C CYS A 113 -3.53 4.89 -3.25
N ASN A 114 -2.83 5.15 -4.37
CA ASN A 114 -2.23 6.44 -4.70
C ASN A 114 -3.29 7.54 -4.85
N GLY A 115 -4.48 7.21 -5.34
CA GLY A 115 -5.57 8.16 -5.55
C GLY A 115 -5.92 8.99 -4.32
N VAL A 116 -5.69 8.47 -3.12
CA VAL A 116 -5.91 9.17 -1.83
C VAL A 116 -5.21 10.53 -1.79
N THR A 117 -4.06 10.69 -2.40
CA THR A 117 -3.31 11.95 -2.44
C THR A 117 -4.05 13.09 -3.12
N TYR A 118 -5.02 12.80 -3.96
CA TYR A 118 -5.75 13.80 -4.75
C TYR A 118 -7.09 14.22 -4.16
N TRP A 119 -7.72 13.37 -3.36
CA TRP A 119 -9.09 13.63 -2.88
C TRP A 119 -9.24 13.59 -1.36
N TYR A 120 -8.33 12.95 -0.62
CA TYR A 120 -8.44 12.86 0.83
C TYR A 120 -8.13 14.21 1.49
N SER A 121 -8.93 14.55 2.49
CA SER A 121 -8.72 15.73 3.35
C SER A 121 -8.71 15.31 4.82
N PRO A 122 -7.65 15.63 5.58
CA PRO A 122 -7.62 15.37 7.02
C PRO A 122 -8.72 16.09 7.82
N ALA A 123 -9.24 17.20 7.26
CA ALA A 123 -10.38 17.95 7.83
C ALA A 123 -11.75 17.44 7.36
N GLY A 124 -11.77 16.41 6.50
CA GLY A 124 -12.99 15.82 5.98
C GLY A 124 -13.72 14.95 7.01
N PRO A 125 -14.94 14.50 6.71
CA PRO A 125 -15.77 13.72 7.63
C PRO A 125 -15.29 12.27 7.83
N THR A 126 -14.48 11.73 6.91
CA THR A 126 -14.06 10.33 6.95
C THR A 126 -12.64 10.21 7.50
N PRO A 127 -12.45 9.52 8.64
CA PRO A 127 -11.13 9.26 9.21
C PRO A 127 -10.23 8.45 8.26
N LEU A 128 -8.92 8.73 8.26
CA LEU A 128 -7.96 8.03 7.40
C LEU A 128 -7.97 6.51 7.60
N ALA A 129 -8.13 6.05 8.84
CA ALA A 129 -8.20 4.62 9.14
C ALA A 129 -9.37 3.94 8.40
N VAL A 130 -10.53 4.60 8.37
CA VAL A 130 -11.71 4.09 7.63
C VAL A 130 -11.43 4.04 6.13
N VAL A 131 -10.81 5.08 5.57
CA VAL A 131 -10.41 5.10 4.15
C VAL A 131 -9.44 3.94 3.85
N ALA A 132 -8.46 3.73 4.71
CA ALA A 132 -7.46 2.67 4.54
C ALA A 132 -8.10 1.27 4.60
N ASP A 133 -9.04 1.04 5.51
CA ASP A 133 -9.75 -0.23 5.64
C ASP A 133 -10.66 -0.49 4.44
N GLU A 134 -11.40 0.51 3.97
CA GLU A 134 -12.26 0.38 2.79
C GLU A 134 -11.45 0.06 1.53
N LEU A 135 -10.35 0.77 1.28
CA LEU A 135 -9.51 0.51 0.11
C LEU A 135 -8.79 -0.84 0.19
N ALA A 136 -8.44 -1.30 1.40
CA ALA A 136 -7.95 -2.66 1.59
C ALA A 136 -9.04 -3.70 1.27
N GLY A 137 -10.28 -3.48 1.69
CA GLY A 137 -11.44 -4.31 1.34
C GLY A 137 -11.70 -4.36 -0.17
N PHE A 138 -11.62 -3.22 -0.86
CA PHE A 138 -11.74 -3.16 -2.32
C PHE A 138 -10.62 -3.94 -3.01
N THR A 139 -9.39 -3.85 -2.50
CA THR A 139 -8.26 -4.62 -3.03
C THR A 139 -8.50 -6.12 -2.93
N LEU A 140 -9.01 -6.62 -1.80
CA LEU A 140 -9.38 -8.01 -1.61
C LEU A 140 -10.54 -8.44 -2.52
N THR A 141 -11.56 -7.59 -2.66
CA THR A 141 -12.68 -7.85 -3.56
C THR A 141 -12.21 -7.98 -5.01
N MET A 142 -11.33 -7.09 -5.47
CA MET A 142 -10.72 -7.19 -6.81
C MET A 142 -9.87 -8.44 -6.98
N ALA A 143 -9.27 -8.95 -5.91
CA ALA A 143 -8.51 -10.22 -5.92
C ALA A 143 -9.41 -11.46 -5.92
N GLY A 144 -10.73 -11.30 -5.85
CA GLY A 144 -11.69 -12.40 -5.78
C GLY A 144 -11.86 -12.99 -4.37
N CYS A 145 -11.37 -12.29 -3.34
CA CYS A 145 -11.61 -12.65 -1.94
C CYS A 145 -12.97 -12.12 -1.49
N GLY A 146 -13.76 -12.98 -0.80
CA GLY A 146 -14.99 -12.52 -0.15
C GLY A 146 -14.69 -11.52 0.99
N PRO A 147 -15.71 -10.77 1.45
CA PRO A 147 -15.54 -9.70 2.45
C PRO A 147 -15.03 -10.18 3.82
N GLU A 148 -15.00 -11.47 4.10
CA GLU A 148 -14.56 -12.03 5.38
C GLU A 148 -13.06 -12.35 5.47
N ALA A 149 -12.32 -12.33 4.37
CA ALA A 149 -10.92 -12.73 4.33
C ALA A 149 -9.93 -11.74 4.99
N GLY A 150 -10.38 -10.55 5.37
CA GLY A 150 -9.55 -9.49 5.95
C GLY A 150 -9.74 -9.23 7.45
N VAL A 151 -10.57 -10.02 8.16
CA VAL A 151 -10.96 -9.74 9.57
C VAL A 151 -10.50 -10.86 10.52
N THR A 152 -9.29 -11.34 10.41
CA THR A 152 -8.72 -12.25 11.41
C THR A 152 -7.70 -11.52 12.29
N GLY A 153 -8.22 -10.83 13.30
CA GLY A 153 -7.39 -10.16 14.31
C GLY A 153 -8.17 -9.47 15.42
N GLY A 154 -9.17 -10.16 16.05
CA GLY A 154 -9.88 -9.57 17.18
C GLY A 154 -10.74 -10.57 17.93
N SER A 155 -10.23 -11.07 19.07
CA SER A 155 -10.93 -11.69 20.22
C SER A 155 -11.75 -12.96 19.98
N LYS A 156 -11.07 -14.09 20.13
CA LYS A 156 -11.66 -15.19 20.90
C LYS A 156 -11.33 -14.94 22.37
N GLN A 157 -12.27 -14.38 23.09
CA GLN A 157 -12.35 -14.55 24.54
C GLN A 157 -13.80 -14.43 24.99
N ASP A 158 -14.18 -15.41 25.83
CA ASP A 158 -15.31 -15.43 26.73
C ASP A 158 -16.70 -15.81 26.18
N ALA A 159 -16.90 -17.12 26.03
CA ALA A 159 -18.18 -17.76 26.28
C ALA A 159 -17.95 -19.17 26.88
N GLU A 160 -17.40 -19.23 28.08
CA GLU A 160 -17.57 -20.37 28.99
C GLU A 160 -18.04 -19.88 30.34
N GLY A 161 -19.17 -20.42 30.76
CA GLY A 161 -19.62 -20.41 32.14
C GLY A 161 -20.89 -19.61 32.39
N VAL A 162 -22.03 -20.28 32.45
CA VAL A 162 -22.82 -20.47 33.66
C VAL A 162 -23.89 -21.53 33.33
N ALA A 163 -23.80 -22.56 34.12
CA ALA A 163 -24.79 -23.64 34.26
C ALA A 163 -26.15 -23.15 34.74
#